data_ed2357584f59bf5e1d7e083a56f5d689
#
_entry.id   ed2357584f59bf5e1d7e083a56f5d689
#
_cell.length_a   1.000
_cell.length_b   1.000
_cell.length_c   1.000
_cell.angle_alpha   90.00
_cell.angle_beta   90.00
_cell.angle_gamma   90.00
#
_symmetry.space_group_name_H-M   'P 1'
#
loop_
_entity.id
_entity.type
_entity.pdbx_description
1 polymer ?
#
loop_
_entity_poly.entity_id
_entity_poly.type
_entity_poly.pdbx_seq_one_letter_code
_entity_poly.pdbx_strand_id
1 'polypeptide(L)'
;MTQKNTMKIMNVSVVYDHTRENVLMCMRRKDPYQGKLNFVGGKVEAGETFLDAAYRELEEETGVTRQDIALKHLMDLTYYTNDIEIQVFVGQLKHEVTVSGEENELVWLPADGDFTGADRFAGKWNIAHIMEMIRGDIDNILKY
;
A
#
# COMPACT_ATOMS: atom_id res chain seq x y z
N MET A 1 18.33 -0.93 31.32
CA MET A 1 17.42 -0.12 30.54
C MET A 1 16.50 -0.99 29.68
N THR A 2 15.27 -0.73 29.75
CA THR A 2 14.32 -1.53 29.00
C THR A 2 14.12 -0.92 27.61
N GLN A 3 14.29 -1.74 26.62
CA GLN A 3 13.99 -1.33 25.26
C GLN A 3 12.48 -1.27 25.10
N LYS A 4 11.98 -0.12 24.85
CA LYS A 4 10.55 0.01 24.61
C LYS A 4 10.20 -0.44 23.22
N ASN A 5 9.25 -1.30 23.13
CA ASN A 5 8.75 -1.72 21.85
C ASN A 5 7.50 -0.90 21.55
N THR A 6 7.74 0.32 21.13
CA THR A 6 6.66 1.25 20.81
C THR A 6 6.55 1.47 19.30
N MET A 7 7.12 0.57 18.53
CA MET A 7 7.07 0.68 17.08
C MET A 7 5.63 0.62 16.60
N LYS A 8 5.22 1.64 15.87
CA LYS A 8 3.91 1.67 15.24
C LYS A 8 3.98 0.91 13.92
N ILE A 9 3.14 -0.09 13.77
CA ILE A 9 3.17 -0.92 12.58
C ILE A 9 2.02 -0.54 11.66
N MET A 10 2.39 -0.11 10.45
CA MET A 10 1.47 0.28 9.40
C MET A 10 1.61 -0.68 8.24
N ASN A 11 0.63 -0.72 7.37
CA ASN A 11 0.75 -1.46 6.12
C ASN A 11 0.35 -0.58 4.95
N VAL A 12 0.88 -0.91 3.78
CA VAL A 12 0.41 -0.38 2.50
C VAL A 12 0.29 -1.56 1.55
N SER A 13 -0.66 -1.48 0.65
CA SER A 13 -0.88 -2.50 -0.37
C SER A 13 -0.77 -1.87 -1.74
N VAL A 14 0.11 -2.43 -2.56
CA VAL A 14 0.26 -2.01 -3.95
C VAL A 14 -0.67 -2.91 -4.76
N VAL A 15 -1.75 -2.33 -5.26
CA VAL A 15 -2.81 -3.07 -5.93
C VAL A 15 -2.73 -2.75 -7.42
N TYR A 16 -2.39 -3.76 -8.22
CA TYR A 16 -2.44 -3.65 -9.68
C TYR A 16 -3.82 -4.05 -10.16
N ASP A 17 -4.32 -3.37 -11.18
CA ASP A 17 -5.58 -3.79 -11.79
C ASP A 17 -5.38 -5.12 -12.52
N HIS A 18 -6.48 -5.68 -13.03
CA HIS A 18 -6.42 -7.01 -13.63
C HIS A 18 -5.59 -7.05 -14.92
N THR A 19 -5.35 -5.90 -15.54
CA THR A 19 -4.50 -5.80 -16.74
C THR A 19 -3.03 -5.56 -16.39
N ARG A 20 -2.71 -5.29 -15.11
CA ARG A 20 -1.38 -4.96 -14.64
C ARG A 20 -0.88 -3.61 -15.17
N GLU A 21 -1.77 -2.82 -15.74
CA GLU A 21 -1.38 -1.54 -16.35
C GLU A 21 -1.49 -0.36 -15.40
N ASN A 22 -2.27 -0.51 -14.34
CA ASN A 22 -2.51 0.59 -13.40
C ASN A 22 -2.36 0.13 -11.96
N VAL A 23 -1.99 1.07 -11.09
CA VAL A 23 -1.91 0.83 -9.64
C VAL A 23 -2.88 1.76 -8.92
N LEU A 24 -3.43 1.28 -7.83
CA LEU A 24 -4.43 2.00 -7.06
C LEU A 24 -3.75 2.90 -6.04
N MET A 25 -4.18 4.16 -6.00
CA MET A 25 -3.71 5.12 -5.03
C MET A 25 -4.90 5.77 -4.34
N CYS A 26 -4.68 6.28 -3.14
CA CYS A 26 -5.66 7.12 -2.47
C CYS A 26 -5.08 8.50 -2.24
N MET A 27 -5.93 9.52 -2.39
CA MET A 27 -5.55 10.89 -2.08
C MET A 27 -5.93 11.18 -0.64
N ARG A 28 -4.96 11.56 0.17
CA ARG A 28 -5.21 11.81 1.58
C ARG A 28 -6.01 13.10 1.74
N ARG A 29 -7.05 13.04 2.56
CA ARG A 29 -7.90 14.22 2.83
C ARG A 29 -7.50 14.92 4.12
N LYS A 30 -6.63 14.30 4.93
CA LYS A 30 -6.19 14.84 6.22
C LYS A 30 -4.68 14.82 6.32
N ASP A 31 -4.15 15.69 7.17
CA ASP A 31 -2.73 15.65 7.53
C ASP A 31 -2.43 14.37 8.33
N PRO A 32 -1.23 13.85 8.24
CA PRO A 32 -0.13 14.31 7.40
C PRO A 32 -0.37 13.97 5.93
N TYR A 33 0.28 14.73 5.05
CA TYR A 33 0.26 14.51 3.59
C TYR A 33 -1.10 14.79 2.95
N GLN A 34 -1.88 15.71 3.51
CA GLN A 34 -3.15 16.09 2.90
C GLN A 34 -2.93 16.53 1.45
N GLY A 35 -3.78 16.02 0.55
CA GLY A 35 -3.68 16.32 -0.87
C GLY A 35 -2.68 15.49 -1.63
N LYS A 36 -1.95 14.58 -0.96
CA LYS A 36 -0.95 13.75 -1.62
C LYS A 36 -1.45 12.33 -1.79
N LEU A 37 -0.91 11.65 -2.79
CA LEU A 37 -1.27 10.29 -3.11
C LEU A 37 -0.42 9.29 -2.31
N ASN A 38 -1.03 8.19 -1.90
CA ASN A 38 -0.37 7.11 -1.19
C ASN A 38 -1.00 5.80 -1.63
N PHE A 39 -0.29 4.70 -1.37
CA PHE A 39 -0.91 3.40 -1.49
C PHE A 39 -1.98 3.24 -0.41
N VAL A 40 -2.94 2.37 -0.65
CA VAL A 40 -3.99 2.07 0.31
C VAL A 40 -3.38 1.32 1.48
N GLY A 41 -3.81 1.61 2.68
CA GLY A 41 -3.30 0.91 3.84
C GLY A 41 -3.76 1.54 5.13
N GLY A 42 -3.21 1.05 6.23
CA GLY A 42 -3.57 1.55 7.53
C GLY A 42 -2.75 0.92 8.64
N LYS A 43 -3.32 0.88 9.82
CA LYS A 43 -2.63 0.47 11.03
C LYS A 43 -2.94 -0.99 11.34
N VAL A 44 -1.92 -1.74 11.74
CA VAL A 44 -2.10 -3.10 12.24
C VAL A 44 -2.63 -3.02 13.66
N GLU A 45 -3.74 -3.68 13.94
CA GLU A 45 -4.36 -3.65 15.25
C GLU A 45 -3.94 -4.85 16.08
N ALA A 46 -4.07 -4.71 17.39
CA ALA A 46 -3.68 -5.78 18.31
C ALA A 46 -4.44 -7.06 17.99
N GLY A 47 -3.74 -8.17 17.98
CA GLY A 47 -4.35 -9.47 17.75
C GLY A 47 -4.49 -9.86 16.30
N GLU A 48 -4.22 -8.96 15.37
CA GLU A 48 -4.26 -9.28 13.95
C GLU A 48 -2.92 -9.82 13.48
N THR A 49 -2.94 -10.76 12.53
CA THR A 49 -1.75 -11.05 11.76
C THR A 49 -1.52 -9.89 10.78
N PHE A 50 -0.30 -9.76 10.29
CA PHE A 50 0.02 -8.69 9.36
C PHE A 50 -0.79 -8.82 8.06
N LEU A 51 -0.93 -10.03 7.57
CA LEU A 51 -1.68 -10.28 6.35
C LEU A 51 -3.18 -9.98 6.54
N ASP A 52 -3.74 -10.39 7.67
CA ASP A 52 -5.15 -10.11 7.95
C ASP A 52 -5.41 -8.61 8.04
N ALA A 53 -4.48 -7.86 8.65
CA ALA A 53 -4.59 -6.41 8.74
C ALA A 53 -4.58 -5.78 7.35
N ALA A 54 -3.71 -6.27 6.46
CA ALA A 54 -3.62 -5.74 5.10
C ALA A 54 -4.93 -5.96 4.34
N TYR A 55 -5.50 -7.15 4.43
CA TYR A 55 -6.78 -7.43 3.77
C TYR A 55 -7.92 -6.61 4.37
N ARG A 56 -7.94 -6.47 5.70
CA ARG A 56 -8.99 -5.69 6.36
C ARG A 56 -8.96 -4.23 5.92
N GLU A 57 -7.77 -3.62 5.94
CA GLU A 57 -7.63 -2.23 5.53
C GLU A 57 -8.00 -2.05 4.06
N LEU A 58 -7.59 -2.98 3.22
CA LEU A 58 -7.91 -2.91 1.79
C LEU A 58 -9.42 -2.96 1.57
N GLU A 59 -10.09 -3.88 2.26
CA GLU A 59 -11.54 -3.99 2.11
C GLU A 59 -12.25 -2.75 2.64
N GLU A 60 -11.84 -2.25 3.81
CA GLU A 60 -12.45 -1.06 4.40
C GLU A 60 -12.31 0.16 3.50
N GLU A 61 -11.15 0.31 2.86
CA GLU A 61 -10.88 1.50 2.08
C GLU A 61 -11.34 1.40 0.63
N THR A 62 -11.46 0.22 0.07
CA THR A 62 -11.69 0.08 -1.37
C THR A 62 -12.81 -0.87 -1.73
N GLY A 63 -13.21 -1.75 -0.83
CA GLY A 63 -14.13 -2.82 -1.13
C GLY A 63 -13.50 -4.06 -1.73
N VAL A 64 -12.21 -4.05 -1.99
CA VAL A 64 -11.50 -5.21 -2.56
C VAL A 64 -11.30 -6.26 -1.47
N THR A 65 -11.61 -7.53 -1.78
CA THR A 65 -11.56 -8.62 -0.81
C THR A 65 -10.58 -9.71 -1.25
N ARG A 66 -10.41 -10.70 -0.38
CA ARG A 66 -9.57 -11.87 -0.68
C ARG A 66 -10.03 -12.65 -1.92
N GLN A 67 -11.28 -12.49 -2.31
CA GLN A 67 -11.78 -13.13 -3.52
C GLN A 67 -11.32 -12.41 -4.77
N ASP A 68 -10.94 -11.14 -4.63
CA ASP A 68 -10.55 -10.31 -5.76
C ASP A 68 -9.05 -10.28 -5.98
N ILE A 69 -8.25 -10.53 -4.94
CA ILE A 69 -6.81 -10.34 -5.00
C ILE A 69 -6.11 -11.28 -4.01
N ALA A 70 -4.92 -11.73 -4.38
CA ALA A 70 -4.04 -12.44 -3.46
C ALA A 70 -2.87 -11.51 -3.13
N LEU A 71 -2.79 -11.08 -1.87
CA LEU A 71 -1.72 -10.19 -1.42
C LEU A 71 -0.50 -11.00 -1.00
N LYS A 72 0.67 -10.53 -1.40
CA LYS A 72 1.95 -11.08 -0.94
C LYS A 72 2.67 -10.05 -0.12
N HIS A 73 3.31 -10.49 0.95
CA HIS A 73 4.17 -9.62 1.75
C HIS A 73 5.48 -9.43 0.96
N LEU A 74 5.76 -8.20 0.56
CA LEU A 74 6.89 -7.91 -0.30
C LEU A 74 8.13 -7.51 0.48
N MET A 75 7.99 -6.56 1.39
CA MET A 75 9.12 -6.00 2.13
C MET A 75 8.62 -5.19 3.30
N ASP A 76 9.53 -4.84 4.19
CA ASP A 76 9.23 -3.95 5.32
C ASP A 76 10.20 -2.78 5.30
N LEU A 77 9.68 -1.60 5.60
CA LEU A 77 10.49 -0.39 5.73
C LEU A 77 10.40 0.06 7.18
N THR A 78 11.54 0.05 7.88
CA THR A 78 11.58 0.39 9.30
C THR A 78 12.31 1.71 9.48
N TYR A 79 11.62 2.67 10.10
CA TYR A 79 12.16 4.00 10.36
C TYR A 79 12.36 4.15 11.86
N TYR A 80 13.59 3.94 12.31
CA TYR A 80 13.91 3.89 13.74
C TYR A 80 13.78 5.25 14.42
N THR A 81 14.05 6.33 13.69
CA THR A 81 13.94 7.67 14.26
C THR A 81 12.49 8.09 14.51
N ASN A 82 11.55 7.46 13.82
CA ASN A 82 10.13 7.78 13.95
C ASN A 82 9.35 6.66 14.62
N ASP A 83 10.00 5.56 14.94
CA ASP A 83 9.37 4.38 15.54
C ASP A 83 8.20 3.88 14.70
N ILE A 84 8.41 3.78 13.39
CA ILE A 84 7.39 3.31 12.46
C ILE A 84 7.97 2.20 11.58
N GLU A 85 7.21 1.13 11.44
CA GLU A 85 7.48 0.10 10.45
C GLU A 85 6.33 0.09 9.46
N ILE A 86 6.65 0.10 8.16
CA ILE A 86 5.65 0.00 7.11
C ILE A 86 5.83 -1.32 6.41
N GLN A 87 4.82 -2.17 6.49
CA GLN A 87 4.81 -3.46 5.81
C GLN A 87 4.16 -3.29 4.46
N VAL A 88 4.84 -3.72 3.42
CA VAL A 88 4.40 -3.51 2.04
C VAL A 88 3.92 -4.83 1.47
N PHE A 89 2.67 -4.82 1.03
CA PHE A 89 2.04 -5.96 0.37
C PHE A 89 1.78 -5.61 -1.08
N VAL A 90 1.67 -6.60 -1.93
CA VAL A 90 1.46 -6.37 -3.36
C VAL A 90 0.57 -7.48 -3.92
N GLY A 91 -0.28 -7.12 -4.87
CA GLY A 91 -1.12 -8.10 -5.56
C GLY A 91 -1.69 -7.52 -6.84
N GLN A 92 -2.23 -8.40 -7.66
CA GLN A 92 -2.92 -8.03 -8.89
C GLN A 92 -4.35 -8.51 -8.80
N LEU A 93 -5.29 -7.65 -9.15
CA LEU A 93 -6.70 -8.04 -9.18
C LEU A 93 -6.89 -9.20 -10.15
N LYS A 94 -7.68 -10.18 -9.73
CA LYS A 94 -7.95 -11.37 -10.55
C LYS A 94 -8.93 -11.08 -11.67
N HIS A 95 -9.71 -10.03 -11.50
CA HIS A 95 -10.74 -9.60 -12.45
C HIS A 95 -11.01 -8.14 -12.23
N GLU A 96 -11.82 -7.54 -13.09
CA GLU A 96 -12.16 -6.13 -12.94
C GLU A 96 -13.02 -5.94 -11.69
N VAL A 97 -12.68 -4.93 -10.88
CA VAL A 97 -13.39 -4.59 -9.65
C VAL A 97 -13.62 -3.09 -9.64
N THR A 98 -14.84 -2.68 -9.36
CA THR A 98 -15.15 -1.28 -9.16
C THR A 98 -14.80 -0.94 -7.71
N VAL A 99 -13.78 -0.08 -7.53
CA VAL A 99 -13.35 0.32 -6.19
C VAL A 99 -14.16 1.51 -5.73
N SER A 100 -14.38 1.61 -4.43
CA SER A 100 -15.17 2.69 -3.84
C SER A 100 -14.52 3.14 -2.55
N GLY A 101 -14.07 4.40 -2.52
CA GLY A 101 -13.45 4.97 -1.34
C GLY A 101 -14.45 5.64 -0.43
N GLU A 102 -14.32 5.42 0.88
CA GLU A 102 -15.19 6.05 1.86
C GLU A 102 -14.57 7.32 2.41
N GLU A 103 -13.33 7.23 2.89
CA GLU A 103 -12.66 8.38 3.51
C GLU A 103 -11.81 9.16 2.54
N ASN A 104 -11.13 8.46 1.63
CA ASN A 104 -10.21 9.08 0.70
C ASN A 104 -10.67 8.83 -0.73
N GLU A 105 -10.31 9.74 -1.59
CA GLU A 105 -10.57 9.57 -3.01
C GLU A 105 -9.61 8.54 -3.59
N LEU A 106 -10.12 7.61 -4.38
CA LEU A 106 -9.30 6.57 -5.01
C LEU A 106 -9.05 6.93 -6.46
N VAL A 107 -7.83 6.65 -6.92
CA VAL A 107 -7.44 6.93 -8.30
C VAL A 107 -6.52 5.83 -8.81
N TRP A 108 -6.70 5.45 -10.07
CA TRP A 108 -5.81 4.50 -10.74
C TRP A 108 -4.76 5.31 -11.50
N LEU A 109 -3.49 5.00 -11.28
CA LEU A 109 -2.39 5.63 -12.00
C LEU A 109 -1.69 4.61 -12.88
N PRO A 110 -1.15 5.05 -14.04
CA PRO A 110 -0.38 4.13 -14.88
C PRO A 110 0.79 3.54 -14.09
N ALA A 111 0.92 2.22 -14.14
CA ALA A 111 1.96 1.54 -13.38
C ALA A 111 3.36 1.87 -13.89
N ASP A 112 3.49 2.27 -15.15
CA ASP A 112 4.77 2.68 -15.74
C ASP A 112 5.03 4.18 -15.61
N GLY A 113 4.21 4.89 -14.83
CA GLY A 113 4.37 6.33 -14.64
C GLY A 113 5.51 6.68 -13.72
N ASP A 114 5.63 7.98 -13.45
CA ASP A 114 6.67 8.53 -12.59
C ASP A 114 6.11 8.69 -11.17
N PHE A 115 6.71 7.99 -10.22
CA PHE A 115 6.29 8.02 -8.82
C PHE A 115 7.27 8.80 -7.93
N THR A 116 8.11 9.67 -8.52
CA THR A 116 9.18 10.33 -7.79
C THR A 116 8.81 11.67 -7.17
N GLY A 117 7.69 12.27 -7.49
CA GLY A 117 7.37 13.62 -7.03
C GLY A 117 7.02 13.70 -5.55
N ALA A 118 7.83 14.40 -4.76
CA ALA A 118 7.58 14.57 -3.32
C ALA A 118 6.38 15.48 -3.05
N ASP A 119 6.03 16.36 -3.95
CA ASP A 119 4.83 17.21 -3.81
C ASP A 119 3.57 16.48 -4.21
N ARG A 120 3.67 15.39 -4.93
CA ARG A 120 2.51 14.64 -5.39
C ARG A 120 2.25 13.41 -4.53
N PHE A 121 3.32 12.78 -4.03
CA PHE A 121 3.22 11.51 -3.31
C PHE A 121 3.57 11.68 -1.85
N ALA A 122 2.87 10.94 -0.98
CA ALA A 122 3.15 10.91 0.45
C ALA A 122 4.46 10.16 0.70
N GLY A 123 5.00 10.38 1.89
CA GLY A 123 6.25 9.75 2.26
C GLY A 123 7.43 10.47 1.62
N LYS A 124 8.63 10.01 1.94
CA LYS A 124 9.85 10.63 1.43
C LYS A 124 10.51 9.66 0.48
N TRP A 125 9.98 9.58 -0.74
CA TRP A 125 10.51 8.74 -1.81
C TRP A 125 10.25 7.25 -1.63
N ASN A 126 9.55 6.82 -0.56
CA ASN A 126 9.32 5.40 -0.35
C ASN A 126 8.41 4.80 -1.43
N ILE A 127 7.46 5.57 -1.96
CA ILE A 127 6.59 5.08 -3.04
C ILE A 127 7.40 4.79 -4.30
N ALA A 128 8.30 5.71 -4.66
CA ALA A 128 9.17 5.49 -5.83
C ALA A 128 10.04 4.27 -5.63
N HIS A 129 10.61 4.11 -4.43
CA HIS A 129 11.45 2.96 -4.12
C HIS A 129 10.68 1.66 -4.24
N ILE A 130 9.48 1.61 -3.67
CA ILE A 130 8.64 0.41 -3.74
C ILE A 130 8.33 0.05 -5.19
N MET A 131 7.94 1.03 -6.00
CA MET A 131 7.61 0.78 -7.40
C MET A 131 8.84 0.28 -8.17
N GLU A 132 10.02 0.83 -7.90
CA GLU A 132 11.24 0.36 -8.55
C GLU A 132 11.56 -1.09 -8.19
N MET A 133 11.38 -1.45 -6.92
CA MET A 133 11.61 -2.83 -6.50
C MET A 133 10.67 -3.80 -7.21
N ILE A 134 9.41 -3.41 -7.36
CA ILE A 134 8.43 -4.27 -8.03
C ILE A 134 8.77 -4.38 -9.52
N ARG A 135 9.08 -3.25 -10.17
CA ARG A 135 9.37 -3.24 -11.62
C ARG A 135 10.56 -4.13 -11.97
N GLY A 136 11.53 -4.23 -11.07
CA GLY A 136 12.70 -5.04 -11.31
C GLY A 136 12.43 -6.54 -11.35
N ASP A 137 11.30 -6.99 -10.82
CA ASP A 137 11.00 -8.42 -10.70
C ASP A 137 9.50 -8.69 -10.73
N ILE A 138 8.77 -7.93 -11.55
CA ILE A 138 7.31 -7.94 -11.49
C ILE A 138 6.68 -9.30 -11.79
N ASP A 139 7.27 -10.03 -12.73
CA ASP A 139 6.70 -11.34 -13.12
C ASP A 139 6.81 -12.34 -11.97
N ASN A 140 7.91 -12.30 -11.23
CA ASN A 140 8.08 -13.17 -10.08
C ASN A 140 7.19 -12.72 -8.91
N ILE A 141 7.14 -11.41 -8.69
CA ILE A 141 6.38 -10.85 -7.56
C ILE A 141 4.90 -11.11 -7.71
N LEU A 142 4.34 -10.93 -8.91
CA LEU A 142 2.90 -11.09 -9.15
C LEU A 142 2.52 -12.50 -9.57
N LYS A 143 3.45 -13.42 -9.52
CA LYS A 143 3.20 -14.83 -9.84
C LYS A 143 2.46 -15.49 -8.68
N TYR A 144 1.58 -16.40 -8.99
CA TYR A 144 0.82 -17.17 -8.00
C TYR A 144 1.41 -18.55 -7.76
#